data_df5aa59b30f8a6fd06d9ec3bfa5514e7
#
_entry.id   df5aa59b30f8a6fd06d9ec3bfa5514e7
#
_cell.length_a   1.000
_cell.length_b   1.000
_cell.length_c   1.000
_cell.angle_alpha   90.00
_cell.angle_beta   90.00
_cell.angle_gamma   90.00
#
_symmetry.space_group_name_H-M   'P 1'
#
loop_
_entity.id
_entity.type
_entity.pdbx_description
1 polymer ?
#
loop_
_entity_poly.entity_id
_entity_poly.type
_entity_poly.pdbx_seq_one_letter_code
_entity_poly.pdbx_strand_id
1 'polypeptide(L)'
;MNRHVAKMVEEALKYNEVENVLEDGEQEDIFSPEYYEKLSDVKMPASKLELLVKMLRKQIMEYGKTNQMAAKKYQEMLEETIKQYHERRKHLTAEEAGEAQEQTSEEIIRNATEQALRILREMNADRESFRKIGLTFEEKAFYDILMALRDEYNFEYGKDKIVDGISVNEKCSSLARKIKEIIDAKSSFADWLNNQNVRDQLK
;
A
#
# COMPACT_ATOMS: atom_id res chain seq x y z
N MET A 1 -19.71 -32.40 16.35
CA MET A 1 -18.85 -31.22 16.16
C MET A 1 -19.44 -30.41 15.00
N ASN A 2 -19.71 -29.13 15.19
CA ASN A 2 -20.45 -28.32 14.23
C ASN A 2 -19.59 -28.14 12.97
N ARG A 3 -20.16 -28.40 11.80
CA ARG A 3 -19.48 -28.34 10.48
C ARG A 3 -18.79 -26.97 10.26
N HIS A 4 -19.36 -25.93 10.85
CA HIS A 4 -18.81 -24.58 10.81
C HIS A 4 -17.50 -24.45 11.63
N VAL A 5 -17.44 -25.08 12.81
CA VAL A 5 -16.22 -25.10 13.66
C VAL A 5 -15.10 -25.91 13.00
N ALA A 6 -15.44 -27.03 12.35
CA ALA A 6 -14.45 -27.82 11.60
C ALA A 6 -13.85 -27.03 10.43
N LYS A 7 -14.68 -26.25 9.72
CA LYS A 7 -14.21 -25.38 8.63
C LYS A 7 -13.34 -24.23 9.13
N MET A 8 -13.68 -23.62 10.27
CA MET A 8 -12.85 -22.57 10.90
C MET A 8 -11.50 -23.12 11.38
N VAL A 9 -11.46 -24.34 11.92
CA VAL A 9 -10.21 -25.00 12.34
C VAL A 9 -9.35 -25.35 11.13
N GLU A 10 -9.96 -25.83 10.05
CA GLU A 10 -9.28 -26.14 8.80
C GLU A 10 -8.73 -24.86 8.14
N GLU A 11 -9.46 -23.77 8.17
CA GLU A 11 -9.01 -22.46 7.70
C GLU A 11 -7.86 -21.90 8.58
N ALA A 12 -7.93 -22.08 9.89
CA ALA A 12 -6.86 -21.67 10.81
C ALA A 12 -5.57 -22.49 10.63
N LEU A 13 -5.68 -23.80 10.33
CA LEU A 13 -4.52 -24.64 10.06
C LEU A 13 -3.87 -24.30 8.72
N LYS A 14 -4.65 -23.92 7.71
CA LYS A 14 -4.15 -23.43 6.43
C LYS A 14 -3.54 -22.04 6.53
N TYR A 15 -4.00 -21.23 7.49
CA TYR A 15 -3.40 -19.94 7.82
C TYR A 15 -1.96 -20.10 8.36
N ASN A 16 -1.71 -21.14 9.19
CA ASN A 16 -0.36 -21.46 9.65
C ASN A 16 0.58 -21.92 8.52
N GLU A 17 0.07 -22.60 7.49
CA GLU A 17 0.86 -22.92 6.30
C GLU A 17 1.25 -21.65 5.51
N VAL A 18 0.36 -20.67 5.45
CA VAL A 18 0.63 -19.38 4.80
C VAL A 18 1.60 -18.53 5.63
N GLU A 19 1.55 -18.59 6.97
CA GLU A 19 2.54 -17.93 7.83
C GLU A 19 3.95 -18.52 7.64
N ASN A 20 4.08 -19.83 7.52
CA ASN A 20 5.38 -20.49 7.28
C ASN A 20 6.02 -20.11 5.92
N VAL A 21 5.23 -19.79 4.92
CA VAL A 21 5.74 -19.27 3.62
C VAL A 21 6.31 -17.85 3.77
N LEU A 22 5.91 -17.12 4.84
CA LEU A 22 6.38 -15.75 5.11
C LEU A 22 7.51 -15.69 6.15
N GLU A 23 7.73 -16.77 6.93
CA GLU A 23 8.77 -16.85 7.98
C GLU A 23 10.16 -17.23 7.45
N ASP A 24 10.29 -17.70 6.23
CA ASP A 24 11.58 -17.92 5.58
C ASP A 24 12.23 -16.59 5.14
N GLY A 25 12.58 -15.82 6.10
CA GLY A 25 13.81 -15.07 6.47
C GLY A 25 14.40 -14.09 5.47
N GLU A 26 13.92 -13.89 4.27
CA GLU A 26 14.37 -12.85 3.35
C GLU A 26 13.27 -11.80 3.17
N GLN A 27 13.66 -10.52 3.22
CA GLN A 27 12.79 -9.39 2.85
C GLN A 27 12.46 -9.50 1.36
N GLU A 28 11.54 -10.41 1.03
CA GLU A 28 11.06 -10.50 -0.35
C GLU A 28 10.40 -9.18 -0.75
N ASP A 29 10.89 -8.61 -1.84
CA ASP A 29 10.26 -7.45 -2.45
C ASP A 29 8.90 -7.89 -3.01
N ILE A 30 7.81 -7.44 -2.38
CA ILE A 30 6.44 -7.76 -2.83
C ILE A 30 6.14 -7.27 -4.25
N PHE A 31 7.00 -6.44 -4.80
CA PHE A 31 6.91 -5.97 -6.18
C PHE A 31 7.70 -6.86 -7.13
N SER A 32 8.37 -7.92 -6.63
CA SER A 32 9.13 -8.84 -7.47
C SER A 32 8.21 -9.78 -8.27
N PRO A 33 8.64 -10.20 -9.47
CA PRO A 33 7.92 -11.21 -10.23
C PRO A 33 7.74 -12.52 -9.47
N GLU A 34 8.76 -12.93 -8.70
CA GLU A 34 8.77 -14.15 -7.90
C GLU A 34 7.67 -14.14 -6.84
N TYR A 35 7.43 -12.96 -6.24
CA TYR A 35 6.34 -12.81 -5.29
C TYR A 35 4.97 -12.96 -5.94
N TYR A 36 4.76 -12.38 -7.12
CA TYR A 36 3.52 -12.57 -7.88
C TYR A 36 3.29 -14.03 -8.26
N GLU A 37 4.35 -14.76 -8.59
CA GLU A 37 4.29 -16.19 -8.87
C GLU A 37 3.85 -16.98 -7.63
N LYS A 38 4.51 -16.78 -6.48
CA LYS A 38 4.10 -17.38 -5.20
C LYS A 38 2.65 -17.04 -4.83
N LEU A 39 2.23 -15.80 -5.03
CA LEU A 39 0.85 -15.38 -4.77
C LEU A 39 -0.15 -16.09 -5.71
N SER A 40 0.24 -16.38 -6.96
CA SER A 40 -0.62 -17.10 -7.91
C SER A 40 -0.78 -18.57 -7.54
N ASP A 41 0.19 -19.19 -6.87
CA ASP A 41 0.16 -20.58 -6.42
C ASP A 41 -0.78 -20.81 -5.22
N VAL A 42 -1.18 -19.75 -4.52
CA VAL A 42 -2.16 -19.85 -3.43
C VAL A 42 -3.52 -20.22 -3.99
N LYS A 43 -3.94 -21.46 -3.77
CA LYS A 43 -5.17 -22.04 -4.33
C LYS A 43 -6.47 -21.54 -3.69
N MET A 44 -6.39 -21.02 -2.46
CA MET A 44 -7.57 -20.56 -1.73
C MET A 44 -7.76 -19.04 -1.90
N PRO A 45 -8.86 -18.59 -2.53
CA PRO A 45 -9.09 -17.16 -2.79
C PRO A 45 -9.09 -16.29 -1.53
N ALA A 46 -9.70 -16.77 -0.44
CA ALA A 46 -9.74 -16.03 0.83
C ALA A 46 -8.35 -15.86 1.45
N SER A 47 -7.56 -16.93 1.52
CA SER A 47 -6.18 -16.89 2.03
C SER A 47 -5.28 -15.99 1.18
N LYS A 48 -5.48 -15.99 -0.12
CA LYS A 48 -4.79 -15.09 -1.05
C LYS A 48 -5.08 -13.62 -0.75
N LEU A 49 -6.34 -13.27 -0.52
CA LEU A 49 -6.74 -11.92 -0.15
C LEU A 49 -6.13 -11.51 1.20
N GLU A 50 -6.21 -12.36 2.22
CA GLU A 50 -5.65 -12.09 3.54
C GLU A 50 -4.14 -11.87 3.50
N LEU A 51 -3.42 -12.72 2.77
CA LEU A 51 -1.99 -12.57 2.55
C LEU A 51 -1.67 -11.24 1.89
N LEU A 52 -2.36 -10.90 0.82
CA LEU A 52 -2.18 -9.66 0.08
C LEU A 52 -2.45 -8.43 0.96
N VAL A 53 -3.52 -8.46 1.77
CA VAL A 53 -3.84 -7.38 2.73
C VAL A 53 -2.75 -7.23 3.79
N LYS A 54 -2.26 -8.34 4.38
CA LYS A 54 -1.18 -8.32 5.38
C LYS A 54 0.08 -7.68 4.81
N MET A 55 0.44 -8.02 3.58
CA MET A 55 1.63 -7.49 2.93
C MET A 55 1.47 -6.04 2.51
N LEU A 56 0.32 -5.65 1.98
CA LEU A 56 0.04 -4.24 1.68
C LEU A 56 0.16 -3.39 2.95
N ARG A 57 -0.37 -3.84 4.08
CA ARG A 57 -0.22 -3.12 5.37
C ARG A 57 1.25 -2.95 5.75
N LYS A 58 2.06 -4.01 5.64
CA LYS A 58 3.49 -3.94 5.92
C LYS A 58 4.19 -2.94 5.00
N GLN A 59 3.91 -2.98 3.72
CA GLN A 59 4.54 -2.08 2.75
C GLN A 59 4.08 -0.63 2.91
N ILE A 60 2.81 -0.39 3.19
CA ILE A 60 2.29 0.95 3.49
C ILE A 60 2.99 1.53 4.73
N MET A 61 3.19 0.70 5.75
CA MET A 61 3.92 1.10 6.96
C MET A 61 5.40 1.44 6.65
N GLU A 62 6.09 0.60 5.88
CA GLU A 62 7.47 0.87 5.45
C GLU A 62 7.56 2.12 4.57
N TYR A 63 6.62 2.28 3.64
CA TYR A 63 6.54 3.48 2.79
C TYR A 63 6.32 4.75 3.62
N GLY A 64 5.52 4.65 4.68
CA GLY A 64 5.23 5.75 5.60
C GLY A 64 6.44 6.23 6.41
N LYS A 65 7.51 5.45 6.52
CA LYS A 65 8.74 5.89 7.15
C LYS A 65 9.39 7.06 6.40
N THR A 66 9.21 7.09 5.08
CA THR A 66 9.78 8.12 4.21
C THR A 66 8.71 9.06 3.65
N ASN A 67 7.59 8.53 3.14
CA ASN A 67 6.54 9.32 2.50
C ASN A 67 5.18 9.07 3.17
N GLN A 68 4.87 9.85 4.19
CA GLN A 68 3.63 9.72 4.96
C GLN A 68 2.39 10.09 4.16
N MET A 69 2.48 11.06 3.23
CA MET A 69 1.34 11.47 2.41
C MET A 69 0.89 10.33 1.49
N ALA A 70 1.83 9.72 0.79
CA ALA A 70 1.54 8.58 -0.08
C ALA A 70 1.07 7.36 0.74
N ALA A 71 1.71 7.06 1.89
CA ALA A 71 1.30 5.99 2.76
C ALA A 71 -0.14 6.16 3.26
N LYS A 72 -0.54 7.37 3.67
CA LYS A 72 -1.91 7.68 4.09
C LYS A 72 -2.91 7.40 2.97
N LYS A 73 -2.63 7.85 1.74
CA LYS A 73 -3.45 7.57 0.56
C LYS A 73 -3.69 6.07 0.39
N TYR A 74 -2.62 5.27 0.42
CA TYR A 74 -2.72 3.81 0.21
C TYR A 74 -3.39 3.09 1.38
N GLN A 75 -3.21 3.59 2.61
CA GLN A 75 -3.91 3.09 3.77
C GLN A 75 -5.42 3.32 3.64
N GLU A 76 -5.86 4.51 3.27
CA GLU A 76 -7.27 4.83 3.05
C GLU A 76 -7.89 3.95 1.94
N MET A 77 -7.17 3.75 0.83
CA MET A 77 -7.61 2.85 -0.25
C MET A 77 -7.77 1.40 0.24
N LEU A 78 -6.83 0.90 1.03
CA LEU A 78 -6.86 -0.46 1.58
C LEU A 78 -7.99 -0.63 2.60
N GLU A 79 -8.18 0.32 3.50
CA GLU A 79 -9.26 0.32 4.49
C GLU A 79 -10.64 0.33 3.82
N GLU A 80 -10.82 1.13 2.78
CA GLU A 80 -12.06 1.16 2.01
C GLU A 80 -12.31 -0.18 1.29
N THR A 81 -11.28 -0.79 0.71
CA THR A 81 -11.38 -2.13 0.10
C THR A 81 -11.82 -3.18 1.12
N ILE A 82 -11.21 -3.19 2.32
CA ILE A 82 -11.55 -4.12 3.40
C ILE A 82 -12.98 -3.87 3.89
N LYS A 83 -13.37 -2.61 4.06
CA LYS A 83 -14.72 -2.23 4.48
C LYS A 83 -15.77 -2.72 3.49
N GLN A 84 -15.59 -2.46 2.20
CA GLN A 84 -16.49 -2.92 1.15
C GLN A 84 -16.59 -4.46 1.11
N TYR A 85 -15.47 -5.16 1.28
CA TYR A 85 -15.45 -6.61 1.39
C TYR A 85 -16.32 -7.12 2.55
N HIS A 86 -16.16 -6.53 3.75
CA HIS A 86 -16.94 -6.92 4.92
C HIS A 86 -18.41 -6.56 4.82
N GLU A 87 -18.74 -5.40 4.26
CA GLU A 87 -20.13 -4.98 4.05
C GLU A 87 -20.85 -5.93 3.07
N ARG A 88 -20.24 -6.24 1.95
CA ARG A 88 -20.82 -7.19 0.98
C ARG A 88 -21.02 -8.58 1.57
N ARG A 89 -20.05 -9.07 2.36
CA ARG A 89 -20.20 -10.36 3.06
C ARG A 89 -21.35 -10.39 4.07
N LYS A 90 -21.61 -9.28 4.77
CA LYS A 90 -22.72 -9.19 5.73
C LYS A 90 -24.09 -9.27 5.05
N HIS A 91 -24.21 -8.82 3.82
CA HIS A 91 -25.45 -8.87 3.05
C HIS A 91 -25.75 -10.24 2.44
N LEU A 92 -24.79 -11.16 2.49
CA LEU A 92 -25.05 -12.57 2.18
C LEU A 92 -25.88 -13.18 3.33
N THR A 93 -27.19 -13.19 3.18
CA THR A 93 -28.11 -13.71 4.19
C THR A 93 -28.16 -15.24 4.17
N ALA A 94 -28.60 -15.84 5.29
CA ALA A 94 -28.76 -17.30 5.38
C ALA A 94 -29.84 -17.86 4.43
N GLU A 95 -30.67 -17.01 3.84
CA GLU A 95 -31.72 -17.38 2.87
C GLU A 95 -31.17 -17.72 1.49
N GLU A 96 -29.95 -17.28 1.17
CA GLU A 96 -29.25 -17.61 -0.07
C GLU A 96 -28.29 -18.81 0.09
N ALA A 97 -28.69 -19.79 0.91
CA ALA A 97 -27.89 -20.99 1.12
C ALA A 97 -27.86 -21.86 -0.13
N GLY A 98 -26.66 -22.25 -0.60
CA GLY A 98 -26.46 -23.15 -1.72
C GLY A 98 -25.39 -22.68 -2.72
N GLU A 99 -25.40 -23.23 -3.92
CA GLU A 99 -24.41 -22.93 -4.98
C GLU A 99 -24.38 -21.44 -5.37
N ALA A 100 -25.53 -20.75 -5.35
CA ALA A 100 -25.63 -19.33 -5.65
C ALA A 100 -24.87 -18.48 -4.60
N GLN A 101 -24.93 -18.85 -3.33
CA GLN A 101 -24.20 -18.15 -2.24
C GLN A 101 -22.68 -18.37 -2.36
N GLU A 102 -22.25 -19.57 -2.74
CA GLU A 102 -20.85 -19.88 -2.91
C GLU A 102 -20.26 -19.09 -4.09
N GLN A 103 -20.92 -19.03 -5.22
CA GLN A 103 -20.53 -18.19 -6.37
C GLN A 103 -20.46 -16.70 -6.02
N THR A 104 -21.44 -16.18 -5.28
CA THR A 104 -21.44 -14.78 -4.84
C THR A 104 -20.31 -14.49 -3.87
N SER A 105 -20.01 -15.41 -2.95
CA SER A 105 -18.88 -15.29 -2.02
C SER A 105 -17.55 -15.26 -2.75
N GLU A 106 -17.34 -16.11 -3.75
CA GLU A 106 -16.14 -16.13 -4.57
C GLU A 106 -15.99 -14.84 -5.36
N GLU A 107 -17.07 -14.29 -5.89
CA GLU A 107 -17.07 -13.02 -6.61
C GLU A 107 -16.67 -11.85 -5.71
N ILE A 108 -17.17 -11.80 -4.48
CA ILE A 108 -16.80 -10.78 -3.49
C ILE A 108 -15.30 -10.84 -3.16
N ILE A 109 -14.76 -12.05 -2.95
CA ILE A 109 -13.35 -12.25 -2.68
C ILE A 109 -12.49 -11.85 -3.89
N ARG A 110 -12.91 -12.25 -5.10
CA ARG A 110 -12.22 -11.88 -6.33
C ARG A 110 -12.15 -10.38 -6.51
N ASN A 111 -13.27 -9.67 -6.35
CA ASN A 111 -13.33 -8.22 -6.47
C ASN A 111 -12.42 -7.51 -5.45
N ALA A 112 -12.41 -7.95 -4.20
CA ALA A 112 -11.52 -7.41 -3.17
C ALA A 112 -10.05 -7.68 -3.49
N THR A 113 -9.73 -8.87 -4.02
CA THR A 113 -8.37 -9.24 -4.44
C THR A 113 -7.91 -8.38 -5.61
N GLU A 114 -8.76 -8.13 -6.59
CA GLU A 114 -8.44 -7.25 -7.73
C GLU A 114 -8.18 -5.81 -7.29
N GLN A 115 -8.97 -5.28 -6.34
CA GLN A 115 -8.74 -3.96 -5.77
C GLN A 115 -7.42 -3.90 -4.99
N ALA A 116 -7.11 -4.90 -4.18
CA ALA A 116 -5.85 -4.99 -3.46
C ALA A 116 -4.64 -5.07 -4.42
N LEU A 117 -4.74 -5.85 -5.49
CA LEU A 117 -3.72 -5.90 -6.55
C LEU A 117 -3.57 -4.56 -7.29
N ARG A 118 -4.67 -3.82 -7.45
CA ARG A 118 -4.62 -2.46 -8.01
C ARG A 118 -3.82 -1.53 -7.12
N ILE A 119 -4.08 -1.54 -5.81
CA ILE A 119 -3.31 -0.75 -4.84
C ILE A 119 -1.82 -1.09 -4.94
N LEU A 120 -1.47 -2.36 -5.00
CA LEU A 120 -0.09 -2.81 -5.14
C LEU A 120 0.58 -2.27 -6.41
N ARG A 121 -0.12 -2.31 -7.56
CA ARG A 121 0.39 -1.75 -8.82
C ARG A 121 0.56 -0.23 -8.76
N GLU A 122 -0.38 0.48 -8.15
CA GLU A 122 -0.28 1.93 -7.97
C GLU A 122 0.89 2.31 -7.06
N MET A 123 1.09 1.58 -5.95
CA MET A 123 2.26 1.77 -5.07
C MET A 123 3.58 1.55 -5.82
N ASN A 124 3.66 0.50 -6.64
CA ASN A 124 4.86 0.23 -7.42
C ASN A 124 5.12 1.33 -8.47
N ALA A 125 4.10 1.76 -9.18
CA ALA A 125 4.20 2.85 -10.14
C ALA A 125 4.62 4.16 -9.48
N ASP A 126 4.08 4.46 -8.29
CA ASP A 126 4.44 5.65 -7.52
C ASP A 126 5.89 5.56 -6.99
N ARG A 127 6.30 4.40 -6.49
CA ARG A 127 7.68 4.12 -6.08
C ARG A 127 8.70 4.36 -7.21
N GLU A 128 8.34 4.07 -8.46
CA GLU A 128 9.20 4.29 -9.61
C GLU A 128 9.08 5.72 -10.19
N SER A 129 8.02 6.44 -9.84
CA SER A 129 7.72 7.76 -10.42
C SER A 129 8.77 8.81 -10.10
N PHE A 130 9.43 8.74 -8.91
CA PHE A 130 10.45 9.71 -8.51
C PHE A 130 11.64 9.74 -9.48
N ARG A 131 12.02 8.58 -10.04
CA ARG A 131 13.12 8.50 -11.03
C ARG A 131 12.77 9.24 -12.32
N LYS A 132 11.52 9.12 -12.77
CA LYS A 132 11.05 9.79 -14.00
C LYS A 132 11.03 11.31 -13.86
N ILE A 133 10.77 11.82 -12.67
CA ILE A 133 10.80 13.27 -12.41
C ILE A 133 12.15 13.77 -11.91
N GLY A 134 13.17 12.92 -11.89
CA GLY A 134 14.54 13.26 -11.53
C GLY A 134 14.72 13.64 -10.05
N LEU A 135 13.94 13.03 -9.17
CA LEU A 135 14.04 13.17 -7.71
C LEU A 135 14.59 11.89 -7.10
N THR A 136 15.11 11.97 -5.87
CA THR A 136 15.31 10.80 -5.02
C THR A 136 13.99 10.43 -4.33
N PHE A 137 13.96 9.26 -3.68
CA PHE A 137 12.75 8.81 -2.96
C PHE A 137 12.37 9.75 -1.81
N GLU A 138 13.37 10.28 -1.09
CA GLU A 138 13.17 11.23 0.00
C GLU A 138 12.74 12.61 -0.52
N GLU A 139 13.33 13.08 -1.61
CA GLU A 139 12.92 14.33 -2.27
C GLU A 139 11.46 14.26 -2.77
N LYS A 140 11.05 13.06 -3.26
CA LYS A 140 9.66 12.82 -3.64
C LYS A 140 8.70 13.00 -2.46
N ALA A 141 9.07 12.57 -1.25
CA ALA A 141 8.24 12.78 -0.07
C ALA A 141 7.99 14.26 0.22
N PHE A 142 9.02 15.09 0.15
CA PHE A 142 8.87 16.55 0.28
C PHE A 142 8.09 17.17 -0.88
N TYR A 143 8.31 16.67 -2.08
CA TYR A 143 7.56 17.10 -3.26
C TYR A 143 6.06 16.83 -3.09
N ASP A 144 5.66 15.67 -2.62
CA ASP A 144 4.25 15.30 -2.40
C ASP A 144 3.59 16.17 -1.34
N ILE A 145 4.31 16.50 -0.26
CA ILE A 145 3.85 17.45 0.75
C ILE A 145 3.64 18.85 0.13
N LEU A 146 4.59 19.34 -0.65
CA LEU A 146 4.50 20.65 -1.29
C LEU A 146 3.34 20.72 -2.29
N MET A 147 3.10 19.64 -3.04
CA MET A 147 1.97 19.54 -3.96
C MET A 147 0.64 19.53 -3.20
N ALA A 148 0.54 18.78 -2.10
CA ALA A 148 -0.65 18.76 -1.26
C ALA A 148 -0.94 20.13 -0.64
N LEU A 149 0.07 20.81 -0.11
CA LEU A 149 -0.06 22.18 0.41
C LEU A 149 -0.46 23.18 -0.67
N ARG A 150 0.10 23.05 -1.87
CA ARG A 150 -0.31 23.87 -3.02
C ARG A 150 -1.80 23.76 -3.28
N ASP A 151 -2.28 22.53 -3.34
CA ASP A 151 -3.68 22.23 -3.67
C ASP A 151 -4.63 22.66 -2.54
N GLU A 152 -4.23 22.46 -1.28
CA GLU A 152 -5.03 22.84 -0.10
C GLU A 152 -5.14 24.37 0.06
N TYR A 153 -4.02 25.08 -0.11
CA TYR A 153 -3.96 26.54 0.12
C TYR A 153 -3.99 27.37 -1.18
N ASN A 154 -4.12 26.70 -2.32
CA ASN A 154 -4.16 27.32 -3.64
C ASN A 154 -2.95 28.22 -3.94
N PHE A 155 -1.73 27.76 -3.60
CA PHE A 155 -0.51 28.49 -3.88
C PHE A 155 -0.15 28.47 -5.37
N GLU A 156 0.22 29.62 -5.92
CA GLU A 156 0.72 29.72 -7.30
C GLU A 156 2.22 29.36 -7.37
N TYR A 157 2.52 28.07 -7.59
CA TYR A 157 3.90 27.60 -7.82
C TYR A 157 4.30 27.53 -9.29
N GLY A 158 3.61 28.27 -10.16
CA GLY A 158 3.83 28.19 -11.61
C GLY A 158 3.06 27.04 -12.27
N LYS A 159 3.31 26.87 -13.57
CA LYS A 159 2.61 25.85 -14.37
C LYS A 159 3.28 24.47 -14.22
N ASP A 160 2.46 23.46 -14.19
CA ASP A 160 2.92 22.08 -14.24
C ASP A 160 3.34 21.73 -15.67
N LYS A 161 4.37 20.89 -15.81
CA LYS A 161 4.83 20.32 -17.05
C LYS A 161 4.55 18.82 -17.09
N ILE A 162 4.31 18.27 -18.25
CA ILE A 162 4.19 16.82 -18.42
C ILE A 162 5.57 16.25 -18.75
N VAL A 163 6.07 15.35 -17.92
CA VAL A 163 7.30 14.60 -18.10
C VAL A 163 6.95 13.11 -18.05
N ASP A 164 7.15 12.40 -19.12
CA ASP A 164 6.81 10.97 -19.25
C ASP A 164 5.37 10.61 -18.80
N GLY A 165 4.42 11.51 -19.14
CA GLY A 165 3.01 11.34 -18.77
C GLY A 165 2.66 11.73 -17.32
N ILE A 166 3.63 12.21 -16.54
CA ILE A 166 3.45 12.65 -15.16
C ILE A 166 3.41 14.18 -15.12
N SER A 167 2.43 14.76 -14.44
CA SER A 167 2.38 16.21 -14.17
C SER A 167 3.42 16.57 -13.10
N VAL A 168 4.36 17.44 -13.45
CA VAL A 168 5.48 17.83 -12.60
C VAL A 168 5.51 19.34 -12.43
N ASN A 169 5.58 19.80 -11.19
CA ASN A 169 5.83 21.19 -10.86
C ASN A 169 7.32 21.42 -10.57
N GLU A 170 8.01 22.14 -11.46
CA GLU A 170 9.46 22.36 -11.33
C GLU A 170 9.84 23.14 -10.06
N LYS A 171 8.99 24.07 -9.62
CA LYS A 171 9.25 24.85 -8.40
C LYS A 171 9.15 23.97 -7.17
N CYS A 172 8.14 23.11 -7.08
CA CYS A 172 8.02 22.12 -6.01
C CYS A 172 9.19 21.15 -6.02
N SER A 173 9.62 20.66 -7.20
CA SER A 173 10.80 19.79 -7.32
C SER A 173 12.09 20.48 -6.84
N SER A 174 12.28 21.74 -7.19
CA SER A 174 13.45 22.52 -6.72
C SER A 174 13.40 22.76 -5.22
N LEU A 175 12.24 23.05 -4.67
CA LEU A 175 12.06 23.23 -3.23
C LEU A 175 12.27 21.93 -2.45
N ALA A 176 11.78 20.81 -2.95
CA ALA A 176 11.97 19.50 -2.34
C ALA A 176 13.46 19.13 -2.20
N ARG A 177 14.25 19.36 -3.26
CA ARG A 177 15.71 19.17 -3.23
C ARG A 177 16.38 20.06 -2.17
N LYS A 178 16.02 21.35 -2.13
CA LYS A 178 16.58 22.29 -1.14
C LYS A 178 16.21 21.91 0.30
N ILE A 179 14.99 21.47 0.54
CA ILE A 179 14.56 21.01 1.87
C ILE A 179 15.41 19.80 2.29
N LYS A 180 15.57 18.80 1.41
CA LYS A 180 16.43 17.65 1.69
C LYS A 180 17.86 18.07 1.98
N GLU A 181 18.45 18.93 1.15
CA GLU A 181 19.81 19.44 1.34
C GLU A 181 19.99 20.11 2.70
N ILE A 182 19.03 20.96 3.13
CA ILE A 182 19.07 21.62 4.44
C ILE A 182 18.98 20.61 5.58
N ILE A 183 18.14 19.60 5.45
CA ILE A 183 17.97 18.56 6.47
C ILE A 183 19.25 17.71 6.58
N ASP A 184 19.81 17.30 5.47
CA ASP A 184 21.03 16.49 5.42
C ASP A 184 22.26 17.26 5.96
N ALA A 185 22.30 18.58 5.75
CA ALA A 185 23.37 19.43 6.26
C ALA A 185 23.33 19.66 7.78
N LYS A 186 22.20 19.39 8.44
CA LYS A 186 22.05 19.57 9.89
C LYS A 186 22.37 18.27 10.63
N SER A 187 23.42 18.26 11.44
CA SER A 187 23.79 17.11 12.26
C SER A 187 22.69 16.66 13.25
N SER A 188 21.81 17.60 13.67
CA SER A 188 20.67 17.28 14.55
C SER A 188 19.58 16.45 13.86
N PHE A 189 19.56 16.41 12.55
CA PHE A 189 18.62 15.62 11.75
C PHE A 189 19.27 14.42 11.08
N ALA A 190 20.56 14.14 11.40
CA ALA A 190 21.20 12.93 10.93
C ALA A 190 20.35 11.70 11.28
N ASP A 191 20.28 10.75 10.35
CA ASP A 191 19.48 9.53 10.49
C ASP A 191 17.96 9.73 10.64
N TRP A 192 17.43 10.84 10.15
CA TRP A 192 16.00 11.15 10.23
C TRP A 192 15.08 10.06 9.61
N LEU A 193 15.59 9.31 8.63
CA LEU A 193 14.85 8.21 8.00
C LEU A 193 14.62 7.03 8.95
N ASN A 194 15.57 6.76 9.85
CA ASN A 194 15.52 5.61 10.75
C ASN A 194 15.09 5.99 12.18
N ASN A 195 15.12 7.27 12.52
CA ASN A 195 14.83 7.76 13.86
C ASN A 195 13.48 8.48 13.93
N GLN A 196 12.50 7.82 14.59
CA GLN A 196 11.14 8.36 14.73
C GLN A 196 11.10 9.70 15.44
N ASN A 197 11.92 9.88 16.50
CA ASN A 197 11.96 11.14 17.26
C ASN A 197 12.45 12.31 16.40
N VAL A 198 13.42 12.06 15.52
CA VAL A 198 13.90 13.07 14.56
C VAL A 198 12.82 13.40 13.52
N ARG A 199 12.12 12.39 13.02
CA ARG A 199 10.98 12.61 12.11
C ARG A 199 9.88 13.43 12.72
N ASP A 200 9.57 13.21 14.00
CA ASP A 200 8.52 13.96 14.70
C ASP A 200 8.91 15.42 14.95
N GLN A 201 10.19 15.73 14.97
CA GLN A 201 10.69 17.12 15.03
C GLN A 201 10.65 17.84 13.66
N LEU A 202 10.53 17.11 12.57
CA LEU A 202 10.46 17.64 11.21
C LEU A 202 9.03 17.93 10.75
N LYS A 203 8.03 17.45 11.49
CA LYS A 203 6.60 17.73 11.25
C LYS A 203 6.20 19.10 11.79
#